data_d6b367fcb9e8c09547d632ab10ac9541
#
_entry.id   d6b367fcb9e8c09547d632ab10ac9541
#
_cell.length_a   1.000
_cell.length_b   1.000
_cell.length_c   1.000
_cell.angle_alpha   90.00
_cell.angle_beta   90.00
_cell.angle_gamma   90.00
#
_symmetry.space_group_name_H-M   'P 1'
#
loop_
_entity.id
_entity.type
_entity.pdbx_description
1 polymer ?
#
loop_
_entity_poly.entity_id
_entity_poly.type
_entity_poly.pdbx_seq_one_letter_code
_entity_poly.pdbx_strand_id
1 'polypeptide(L)'
;MGQRYPHFTDLGRMLWRWKWSYPFVLAALFVGSPSEPLDLVNTAQWDQADRRDNGTVRIAFVPDAGCLDVVEGKLQGYEYALLEAWEEAIPQKVEWLFARSASEALAWVEVGRADLAAGNIPSFTSEGLRTSQPVRVFQWIQWGASDSLRYLNEYPKLAPFLRQSDSLPLAIESTTMWRHIPANEAGWVVPDVYLPALKAHSQPSFRAIPLGEGTFCWMGRTKDSLLIESVDAFLESKRARRIQGFYGRDSYHDDWLKPIELSPFDAYFTDSERFDRYTLTALAYVESRFRSDIVSPAGAVGVMQLIPNTASRLGIEPHQLYEPKRNIQAGLKYLRFLDQYWKQRGVPAENRLPFILASYNTGPTPIARAADQAAKKGWDPTFWTGHVDQVAKGPGAHYARKTLRLATFYRGYVEAIRRAEAPDPARNQWMAVLDRPS
;
A
#
# COMPACT_ATOMS: atom_id res chain seq x y z
N MET A 1 -7.24 43.83 -43.97
CA MET A 1 -7.93 43.51 -42.70
C MET A 1 -7.26 42.31 -42.09
N GLY A 2 -6.36 42.55 -41.17
CA GLY A 2 -5.56 41.49 -40.55
C GLY A 2 -6.21 41.03 -39.23
N GLN A 3 -6.56 39.77 -39.15
CA GLN A 3 -6.88 39.13 -37.86
C GLN A 3 -5.60 38.65 -37.21
N ARG A 4 -5.24 39.27 -36.08
CA ARG A 4 -4.16 38.83 -35.20
C ARG A 4 -4.65 37.64 -34.37
N TYR A 5 -3.97 36.51 -34.47
CA TYR A 5 -4.14 35.38 -33.56
C TYR A 5 -3.48 35.70 -32.21
N PRO A 6 -4.12 35.35 -31.07
CA PRO A 6 -3.50 35.62 -29.75
C PRO A 6 -2.30 34.69 -29.51
N HIS A 7 -1.32 35.21 -28.82
CA HIS A 7 -0.05 34.54 -28.52
C HIS A 7 -0.25 33.29 -27.64
N PHE A 8 0.49 32.26 -27.97
CA PHE A 8 0.53 30.90 -27.35
C PHE A 8 0.87 30.86 -25.85
N THR A 9 1.12 31.99 -25.19
CA THR A 9 1.49 32.08 -23.78
C THR A 9 0.34 32.08 -22.82
N ASP A 10 -0.87 32.42 -23.24
CA ASP A 10 -2.02 32.52 -22.34
C ASP A 10 -2.86 31.22 -22.28
N LEU A 11 -2.87 30.43 -23.35
CA LEU A 11 -3.50 29.10 -23.32
C LEU A 11 -2.80 28.12 -22.35
N GLY A 12 -1.48 28.22 -22.21
CA GLY A 12 -0.71 27.39 -21.28
C GLY A 12 -1.08 27.61 -19.81
N ARG A 13 -1.40 28.84 -19.43
CA ARG A 13 -1.79 29.19 -18.04
C ARG A 13 -3.23 28.80 -17.71
N MET A 14 -4.13 28.80 -18.68
CA MET A 14 -5.54 28.48 -18.49
C MET A 14 -5.77 26.97 -18.41
N LEU A 15 -5.08 26.18 -19.22
CA LEU A 15 -5.15 24.72 -19.24
C LEU A 15 -4.52 24.08 -18.00
N TRP A 16 -3.59 24.79 -17.33
CA TRP A 16 -2.90 24.33 -16.13
C TRP A 16 -3.80 24.24 -14.90
N ARG A 17 -4.78 25.13 -14.78
CA ARG A 17 -5.73 25.15 -13.66
C ARG A 17 -6.77 24.00 -13.72
N TRP A 18 -7.03 23.41 -14.88
CA TRP A 18 -8.07 22.38 -15.07
C TRP A 18 -7.56 20.93 -15.00
N LYS A 19 -6.28 20.69 -15.24
CA LYS A 19 -5.71 19.32 -15.16
C LYS A 19 -5.78 18.72 -13.75
N TRP A 20 -5.94 19.56 -12.74
CA TRP A 20 -5.95 19.19 -11.31
C TRP A 20 -7.32 19.26 -10.65
N SER A 21 -8.34 19.76 -11.32
CA SER A 21 -9.66 19.97 -10.72
C SER A 21 -10.53 18.71 -10.69
N TYR A 22 -10.26 17.71 -11.50
CA TYR A 22 -11.10 16.52 -11.62
C TYR A 22 -10.81 15.38 -10.61
N PRO A 23 -9.58 15.13 -10.14
CA PRO A 23 -9.40 14.16 -9.06
C PRO A 23 -9.87 14.67 -7.71
N PHE A 24 -10.04 15.98 -7.53
CA PHE A 24 -10.45 16.57 -6.26
C PHE A 24 -11.96 16.62 -6.05
N VAL A 25 -12.79 16.54 -7.06
CA VAL A 25 -14.26 16.63 -6.89
C VAL A 25 -14.85 15.39 -6.20
N LEU A 26 -14.26 14.20 -6.39
CA LEU A 26 -14.69 13.00 -5.64
C LEU A 26 -13.95 12.86 -4.29
N ALA A 27 -12.74 13.39 -4.16
CA ALA A 27 -12.04 13.46 -2.88
C ALA A 27 -12.56 14.61 -2.00
N ALA A 28 -13.05 15.73 -2.59
CA ALA A 28 -13.58 16.87 -1.85
C ALA A 28 -14.94 16.59 -1.16
N LEU A 29 -15.64 15.53 -1.53
CA LEU A 29 -16.81 15.05 -0.77
C LEU A 29 -16.40 14.30 0.51
N PHE A 30 -15.11 13.93 0.63
CA PHE A 30 -14.55 13.23 1.80
C PHE A 30 -13.49 14.04 2.57
N VAL A 31 -13.01 15.15 2.00
CA VAL A 31 -12.11 16.08 2.74
C VAL A 31 -13.01 17.10 3.43
N GLY A 32 -13.44 16.76 4.63
CA GLY A 32 -13.88 17.76 5.60
C GLY A 32 -12.75 18.78 5.79
N SER A 33 -13.11 20.02 6.17
CA SER A 33 -12.26 21.17 6.51
C SER A 33 -10.87 20.76 6.99
N PRO A 34 -9.80 21.56 6.75
CA PRO A 34 -8.48 21.24 7.25
C PRO A 34 -8.64 20.82 8.71
N SER A 35 -8.26 19.59 9.00
CA SER A 35 -8.33 19.01 10.34
C SER A 35 -7.57 19.96 11.25
N GLU A 36 -8.23 20.42 12.32
CA GLU A 36 -7.48 21.01 13.45
C GLU A 36 -6.30 20.09 13.71
N PRO A 37 -5.07 20.61 13.82
CA PRO A 37 -3.94 19.79 14.20
C PRO A 37 -4.35 19.06 15.48
N LEU A 38 -4.27 17.74 15.49
CA LEU A 38 -4.39 17.00 16.73
C LEU A 38 -3.37 17.60 17.67
N ASP A 39 -3.78 18.06 18.86
CA ASP A 39 -2.89 18.30 19.99
C ASP A 39 -2.31 16.94 20.41
N LEU A 40 -1.44 16.41 19.51
CA LEU A 40 -0.73 15.19 19.77
C LEU A 40 0.26 15.50 20.88
N VAL A 41 0.23 14.68 21.92
CA VAL A 41 1.29 14.56 22.92
C VAL A 41 2.61 14.81 22.20
N ASN A 42 3.42 15.74 22.72
CA ASN A 42 4.61 16.28 22.09
C ASN A 42 5.47 15.17 21.45
N THR A 43 5.16 14.85 20.20
CA THR A 43 5.77 13.76 19.43
C THR A 43 7.27 13.97 19.21
N ALA A 44 7.76 15.20 19.43
CA ALA A 44 9.18 15.52 19.40
C ALA A 44 9.99 14.83 20.53
N GLN A 45 9.34 14.42 21.63
CA GLN A 45 10.06 13.77 22.74
C GLN A 45 10.39 12.30 22.50
N TRP A 46 9.54 11.55 21.80
CA TRP A 46 9.86 10.15 21.48
C TRP A 46 10.84 10.03 20.30
N ASP A 47 10.99 11.10 19.51
CA ASP A 47 11.94 11.18 18.41
C ASP A 47 13.40 11.24 18.87
N GLN A 48 13.64 11.76 20.09
CA GLN A 48 14.99 12.00 20.59
C GLN A 48 15.62 10.82 21.36
N ALA A 49 14.82 9.93 21.93
CA ALA A 49 15.31 9.00 22.93
C ALA A 49 15.97 7.71 22.38
N ASP A 50 15.63 7.25 21.15
CA ASP A 50 16.02 5.88 20.73
C ASP A 50 16.21 5.65 19.22
N ARG A 51 16.28 6.70 18.40
CA ARG A 51 16.40 6.55 16.95
C ARG A 51 17.82 6.69 16.45
N ARG A 52 18.27 5.63 15.85
CA ARG A 52 19.50 5.62 15.03
C ARG A 52 19.31 6.21 13.64
N ASP A 53 18.07 6.61 13.27
CA ASP A 53 17.71 7.08 11.92
C ASP A 53 16.68 8.21 11.93
N ASN A 54 17.05 9.32 11.37
CA ASN A 54 16.36 10.49 10.77
C ASN A 54 14.86 10.77 11.04
N GLY A 55 14.28 10.39 12.18
CA GLY A 55 12.89 10.74 12.48
C GLY A 55 11.85 10.00 11.63
N THR A 56 12.12 8.77 11.16
CA THR A 56 11.18 7.95 10.37
C THR A 56 10.52 6.89 11.25
N VAL A 57 9.19 6.78 11.20
CA VAL A 57 8.42 5.68 11.80
C VAL A 57 8.29 4.55 10.79
N ARG A 58 8.65 3.34 11.18
CA ARG A 58 8.57 2.15 10.33
C ARG A 58 7.40 1.27 10.77
N ILE A 59 6.45 1.05 9.88
CA ILE A 59 5.28 0.21 10.13
C ILE A 59 5.51 -1.16 9.50
N ALA A 60 5.54 -2.22 10.30
CA ALA A 60 5.45 -3.60 9.82
C ALA A 60 3.97 -3.94 9.61
N PHE A 61 3.55 -3.94 8.36
CA PHE A 61 2.15 -4.12 7.98
C PHE A 61 1.91 -5.50 7.34
N VAL A 62 0.90 -6.22 7.85
CA VAL A 62 0.44 -7.48 7.25
C VAL A 62 -0.70 -7.18 6.28
N PRO A 63 -0.52 -7.36 4.97
CA PRO A 63 -1.55 -7.08 3.98
C PRO A 63 -2.56 -8.23 3.90
N ASP A 64 -3.39 -8.36 4.92
CA ASP A 64 -4.42 -9.37 4.97
C ASP A 64 -5.80 -8.82 4.54
N ALA A 65 -6.76 -9.72 4.35
CA ALA A 65 -8.08 -9.41 3.83
C ALA A 65 -8.80 -8.31 4.62
N GLY A 66 -9.34 -7.33 3.93
CA GLY A 66 -10.08 -6.20 4.49
C GLY A 66 -9.22 -5.20 5.27
N CYS A 67 -7.96 -5.52 5.63
CA CYS A 67 -7.06 -4.53 6.19
C CYS A 67 -6.31 -3.75 5.11
N LEU A 68 -5.88 -4.41 4.03
CA LEU A 68 -5.39 -3.81 2.79
C LEU A 68 -5.72 -4.71 1.61
N ASP A 69 -6.45 -4.17 0.65
CA ASP A 69 -6.74 -4.79 -0.64
C ASP A 69 -6.36 -3.86 -1.79
N VAL A 70 -6.08 -4.46 -2.94
CA VAL A 70 -5.89 -3.74 -4.20
C VAL A 70 -7.02 -4.13 -5.14
N VAL A 71 -7.94 -3.19 -5.38
CA VAL A 71 -9.09 -3.41 -6.29
C VAL A 71 -8.95 -2.43 -7.45
N GLU A 72 -8.80 -2.97 -8.66
CA GLU A 72 -8.57 -2.16 -9.88
C GLU A 72 -7.45 -1.11 -9.66
N GLY A 73 -6.37 -1.50 -9.01
CA GLY A 73 -5.23 -0.63 -8.69
C GLY A 73 -5.44 0.37 -7.55
N LYS A 74 -6.65 0.44 -6.99
CA LYS A 74 -6.90 1.29 -5.83
C LYS A 74 -6.54 0.56 -4.55
N LEU A 75 -5.65 1.15 -3.76
CA LEU A 75 -5.42 0.71 -2.38
C LEU A 75 -6.64 1.05 -1.54
N GLN A 76 -7.17 0.07 -0.84
CA GLN A 76 -8.29 0.22 0.08
C GLN A 76 -8.19 -0.79 1.21
N GLY A 77 -8.93 -0.57 2.28
CA GLY A 77 -8.96 -1.44 3.45
C GLY A 77 -9.05 -0.63 4.72
N TYR A 78 -9.61 -1.24 5.75
CA TYR A 78 -9.93 -0.54 6.98
C TYR A 78 -8.68 -0.04 7.72
N GLU A 79 -7.72 -0.95 7.99
CA GLU A 79 -6.51 -0.55 8.71
C GLU A 79 -5.58 0.30 7.86
N TYR A 80 -5.52 0.04 6.54
CA TYR A 80 -4.79 0.90 5.61
C TYR A 80 -5.31 2.35 5.68
N ALA A 81 -6.63 2.55 5.63
CA ALA A 81 -7.22 3.88 5.68
C ALA A 81 -6.96 4.59 7.03
N LEU A 82 -6.99 3.85 8.14
CA LEU A 82 -6.65 4.41 9.46
C LEU A 82 -5.17 4.80 9.55
N LEU A 83 -4.27 3.92 9.11
CA LEU A 83 -2.82 4.19 9.14
C LEU A 83 -2.42 5.32 8.19
N GLU A 84 -3.01 5.38 6.99
CA GLU A 84 -2.79 6.50 6.07
C GLU A 84 -3.23 7.83 6.69
N ALA A 85 -4.39 7.83 7.36
CA ALA A 85 -4.89 9.02 8.04
C ALA A 85 -4.06 9.41 9.28
N TRP A 86 -3.49 8.44 9.99
CA TRP A 86 -2.57 8.68 11.09
C TRP A 86 -1.21 9.20 10.57
N GLU A 87 -0.66 8.62 9.51
CA GLU A 87 0.55 9.09 8.83
C GLU A 87 0.44 10.58 8.43
N GLU A 88 -0.72 11.01 7.93
CA GLU A 88 -0.95 12.42 7.59
C GLU A 88 -1.04 13.35 8.82
N ALA A 89 -1.35 12.80 10.00
CA ALA A 89 -1.53 13.56 11.24
C ALA A 89 -0.22 13.73 12.02
N ILE A 90 0.80 12.91 11.78
CA ILE A 90 2.09 12.98 12.47
C ILE A 90 3.13 13.75 11.65
N PRO A 91 4.07 14.45 12.29
CA PRO A 91 5.12 15.20 11.58
C PRO A 91 6.23 14.32 11.02
N GLN A 92 6.36 13.08 11.49
CA GLN A 92 7.40 12.15 11.08
C GLN A 92 7.12 11.57 9.70
N LYS A 93 8.17 11.17 9.00
CA LYS A 93 8.04 10.34 7.81
C LYS A 93 7.62 8.93 8.23
N VAL A 94 6.79 8.29 7.43
CA VAL A 94 6.40 6.89 7.62
C VAL A 94 6.99 6.05 6.51
N GLU A 95 7.59 4.92 6.88
CA GLU A 95 8.04 3.87 5.98
C GLU A 95 7.20 2.62 6.22
N TRP A 96 6.65 2.05 5.15
CA TRP A 96 5.86 0.84 5.20
C TRP A 96 6.71 -0.37 4.82
N LEU A 97 6.79 -1.32 5.75
CA LEU A 97 7.44 -2.60 5.60
C LEU A 97 6.36 -3.68 5.55
N PHE A 98 6.30 -4.47 4.48
CA PHE A 98 5.26 -5.46 4.32
C PHE A 98 5.70 -6.81 4.86
N ALA A 99 5.10 -7.23 5.98
CA ALA A 99 5.34 -8.52 6.61
C ALA A 99 4.43 -9.59 5.99
N ARG A 100 4.93 -10.82 5.89
CA ARG A 100 4.15 -11.97 5.40
C ARG A 100 3.16 -12.51 6.43
N SER A 101 3.34 -12.13 7.72
CA SER A 101 2.57 -12.67 8.83
C SER A 101 2.62 -11.76 10.06
N ALA A 102 1.69 -11.96 11.00
CA ALA A 102 1.70 -11.26 12.27
C ALA A 102 2.96 -11.57 13.09
N SER A 103 3.41 -12.83 13.10
CA SER A 103 4.66 -13.23 13.78
C SER A 103 5.88 -12.50 13.21
N GLU A 104 5.99 -12.38 11.89
CA GLU A 104 7.07 -11.65 11.26
C GLU A 104 7.01 -10.16 11.59
N ALA A 105 5.82 -9.55 11.55
CA ALA A 105 5.62 -8.14 11.89
C ALA A 105 6.04 -7.84 13.34
N LEU A 106 5.61 -8.68 14.27
CA LEU A 106 5.93 -8.56 15.69
C LEU A 106 7.42 -8.77 15.97
N ALA A 107 8.03 -9.78 15.34
CA ALA A 107 9.47 -10.01 15.44
C ALA A 107 10.28 -8.80 14.94
N TRP A 108 9.84 -8.14 13.87
CA TRP A 108 10.50 -6.92 13.39
C TRP A 108 10.39 -5.76 14.38
N VAL A 109 9.26 -5.65 15.10
CA VAL A 109 9.11 -4.65 16.17
C VAL A 109 10.01 -4.99 17.36
N GLU A 110 10.04 -6.24 17.80
CA GLU A 110 10.87 -6.67 18.95
C GLU A 110 12.36 -6.39 18.71
N VAL A 111 12.87 -6.69 17.53
CA VAL A 111 14.29 -6.46 17.18
C VAL A 111 14.59 -5.02 16.73
N GLY A 112 13.58 -4.13 16.69
CA GLY A 112 13.77 -2.73 16.30
C GLY A 112 13.93 -2.48 14.79
N ARG A 113 13.60 -3.46 13.95
CA ARG A 113 13.52 -3.29 12.49
C ARG A 113 12.30 -2.45 12.10
N ALA A 114 11.20 -2.59 12.83
CA ALA A 114 10.00 -1.76 12.76
C ALA A 114 9.69 -1.12 14.11
N ASP A 115 8.84 -0.10 14.10
CA ASP A 115 8.42 0.63 15.29
C ASP A 115 6.99 0.30 15.69
N LEU A 116 6.14 -0.06 14.71
CA LEU A 116 4.74 -0.42 14.87
C LEU A 116 4.41 -1.65 14.02
N ALA A 117 3.66 -2.60 14.56
CA ALA A 117 3.06 -3.72 13.83
C ALA A 117 1.56 -3.51 13.69
N ALA A 118 1.01 -3.76 12.49
CA ALA A 118 -0.40 -3.59 12.16
C ALA A 118 -0.83 -4.59 11.06
N GLY A 119 -2.14 -4.75 10.84
CA GLY A 119 -2.71 -5.63 9.83
C GLY A 119 -3.40 -6.85 10.42
N ASN A 120 -4.64 -6.68 10.95
CA ASN A 120 -5.45 -7.74 11.55
C ASN A 120 -4.72 -8.54 12.65
N ILE A 121 -3.90 -7.88 13.47
CA ILE A 121 -3.15 -8.53 14.55
C ILE A 121 -4.05 -8.61 15.79
N PRO A 122 -4.46 -9.83 16.23
CA PRO A 122 -5.24 -9.97 17.45
C PRO A 122 -4.45 -9.50 18.67
N SER A 123 -5.14 -8.80 19.57
CA SER A 123 -4.57 -8.31 20.83
C SER A 123 -4.15 -9.47 21.73
N PHE A 124 -2.96 -9.37 22.30
CA PHE A 124 -2.50 -10.28 23.35
C PHE A 124 -1.48 -9.58 24.27
N THR A 125 -1.30 -10.13 25.45
CA THR A 125 -0.28 -9.67 26.39
C THR A 125 1.08 -10.26 26.02
N SER A 126 2.12 -9.42 25.84
CA SER A 126 3.50 -9.84 25.60
C SER A 126 4.44 -9.00 26.44
N GLU A 127 5.45 -9.65 26.99
CA GLU A 127 6.56 -8.94 27.60
C GLU A 127 7.34 -8.18 26.52
N GLY A 128 7.58 -6.89 26.77
CA GLY A 128 8.31 -6.03 25.81
C GLY A 128 7.46 -5.36 24.72
N LEU A 129 6.19 -5.79 24.52
CA LEU A 129 5.26 -5.16 23.58
C LEU A 129 4.08 -4.49 24.31
N ARG A 130 3.64 -3.35 23.77
CA ARG A 130 2.45 -2.60 24.20
C ARG A 130 1.44 -2.56 23.04
N THR A 131 0.19 -2.85 23.34
CA THR A 131 -0.93 -2.74 22.41
C THR A 131 -1.51 -1.34 22.44
N SER A 132 -1.99 -0.86 21.30
CA SER A 132 -2.88 0.30 21.21
C SER A 132 -4.26 -0.01 21.80
N GLN A 133 -5.11 1.02 21.89
CA GLN A 133 -6.54 0.81 21.98
C GLN A 133 -7.04 -0.06 20.82
N PRO A 134 -8.18 -0.76 21.00
CA PRO A 134 -8.72 -1.60 19.95
C PRO A 134 -8.98 -0.80 18.65
N VAL A 135 -8.35 -1.28 17.57
CA VAL A 135 -8.63 -0.80 16.22
C VAL A 135 -10.00 -1.31 15.76
N ARG A 136 -10.28 -2.57 16.10
CA ARG A 136 -11.55 -3.24 15.78
C ARG A 136 -11.87 -4.32 16.81
N VAL A 137 -13.15 -4.46 17.15
CA VAL A 137 -13.69 -5.60 17.93
C VAL A 137 -14.26 -6.63 16.95
N PHE A 138 -14.02 -7.91 17.20
CA PHE A 138 -14.53 -9.01 16.40
C PHE A 138 -14.94 -10.20 17.28
N GLN A 139 -15.66 -11.17 16.70
CA GLN A 139 -15.98 -12.45 17.36
C GLN A 139 -15.05 -13.54 16.83
N TRP A 140 -14.41 -14.28 17.72
CA TRP A 140 -13.83 -15.56 17.37
C TRP A 140 -14.96 -16.53 17.04
N ILE A 141 -14.85 -17.19 15.90
CA ILE A 141 -15.81 -18.21 15.46
C ILE A 141 -15.08 -19.50 15.11
N GLN A 142 -15.72 -20.63 15.39
CA GLN A 142 -15.38 -21.90 14.77
C GLN A 142 -16.15 -22.00 13.45
N TRP A 143 -15.44 -22.18 12.35
CA TRP A 143 -16.01 -22.36 11.02
C TRP A 143 -16.21 -23.84 10.73
N GLY A 144 -17.48 -24.27 10.64
CA GLY A 144 -17.87 -25.67 10.51
C GLY A 144 -17.73 -26.47 11.80
N ALA A 145 -18.68 -27.38 12.07
CA ALA A 145 -18.65 -28.26 13.22
C ALA A 145 -17.51 -29.29 13.08
N SER A 146 -16.69 -29.42 14.11
CA SER A 146 -15.60 -30.39 14.20
C SER A 146 -15.25 -30.63 15.67
N ASP A 147 -14.87 -31.86 16.00
CA ASP A 147 -14.35 -32.21 17.33
C ASP A 147 -12.89 -31.75 17.51
N SER A 148 -12.25 -31.30 16.46
CA SER A 148 -10.88 -30.77 16.48
C SER A 148 -10.89 -29.32 16.00
N LEU A 149 -10.28 -28.42 16.78
CA LEU A 149 -10.13 -27.03 16.44
C LEU A 149 -8.78 -26.79 15.72
N ARG A 150 -8.85 -26.08 14.62
CA ARG A 150 -7.70 -25.68 13.80
C ARG A 150 -7.50 -24.18 13.92
N TYR A 151 -6.28 -23.72 14.11
CA TYR A 151 -5.96 -22.30 14.20
C TYR A 151 -4.60 -22.00 13.58
N LEU A 152 -4.36 -20.75 13.23
CA LEU A 152 -3.07 -20.33 12.75
C LEU A 152 -2.05 -20.40 13.89
N ASN A 153 -0.96 -21.13 13.68
CA ASN A 153 0.08 -21.35 14.71
C ASN A 153 0.78 -20.06 15.16
N GLU A 154 0.63 -18.99 14.41
CA GLU A 154 1.14 -17.66 14.74
C GLU A 154 0.52 -17.05 16.01
N TYR A 155 -0.60 -17.62 16.48
CA TYR A 155 -1.31 -17.15 17.66
C TYR A 155 -1.29 -18.16 18.82
N PRO A 156 -0.10 -18.57 19.33
CA PRO A 156 0.00 -19.55 20.41
C PRO A 156 -0.72 -19.07 21.69
N LYS A 157 -0.98 -17.76 21.80
CA LYS A 157 -1.73 -17.16 22.93
C LYS A 157 -3.24 -17.26 22.80
N LEU A 158 -3.78 -17.78 21.70
CA LEU A 158 -5.14 -18.28 21.61
C LEU A 158 -5.34 -19.59 22.40
N ALA A 159 -4.26 -20.32 22.71
CA ALA A 159 -4.33 -21.57 23.44
C ALA A 159 -5.12 -21.52 24.75
N PRO A 160 -5.02 -20.48 25.62
CA PRO A 160 -5.86 -20.39 26.81
C PRO A 160 -7.36 -20.28 26.51
N PHE A 161 -7.71 -19.55 25.44
CA PHE A 161 -9.08 -19.37 24.98
C PHE A 161 -9.64 -20.68 24.38
N LEU A 162 -8.81 -21.38 23.59
CA LEU A 162 -9.16 -22.66 23.00
C LEU A 162 -9.29 -23.79 24.04
N ARG A 163 -8.59 -23.69 25.17
CA ARG A 163 -8.68 -24.66 26.30
C ARG A 163 -10.04 -24.63 27.05
N GLN A 164 -10.85 -23.60 26.84
CA GLN A 164 -12.22 -23.51 27.40
C GLN A 164 -13.24 -24.22 26.53
N SER A 165 -12.85 -24.70 25.35
CA SER A 165 -13.68 -25.50 24.45
C SER A 165 -13.52 -26.99 24.79
N ASP A 166 -14.61 -27.75 24.74
CA ASP A 166 -14.58 -29.22 24.88
C ASP A 166 -13.87 -29.93 23.71
N SER A 167 -13.52 -29.20 22.66
CA SER A 167 -12.83 -29.71 21.48
C SER A 167 -11.31 -29.69 21.67
N LEU A 168 -10.62 -30.73 21.19
CA LEU A 168 -9.14 -30.77 21.21
C LEU A 168 -8.56 -29.77 20.23
N PRO A 169 -7.70 -28.84 20.69
CA PRO A 169 -7.05 -27.89 19.80
C PRO A 169 -5.97 -28.59 18.96
N LEU A 170 -6.07 -28.47 17.65
CA LEU A 170 -5.05 -28.92 16.70
C LEU A 170 -4.41 -27.71 16.01
N ALA A 171 -3.20 -27.36 16.41
CA ALA A 171 -2.44 -26.33 15.73
C ALA A 171 -2.08 -26.75 14.31
N ILE A 172 -2.41 -25.94 13.32
CA ILE A 172 -2.06 -26.18 11.92
C ILE A 172 -1.19 -25.05 11.41
N GLU A 173 -0.03 -25.39 10.93
CA GLU A 173 0.96 -24.47 10.40
C GLU A 173 0.82 -24.23 8.89
N SER A 174 -0.30 -24.62 8.26
CA SER A 174 -0.40 -24.67 6.81
C SER A 174 -0.51 -23.32 6.12
N THR A 175 -0.87 -22.25 6.87
CA THR A 175 -1.02 -20.91 6.30
C THR A 175 -0.58 -19.84 7.31
N THR A 176 -0.05 -18.74 6.80
CA THR A 176 0.47 -17.62 7.57
C THR A 176 -0.46 -16.40 7.53
N MET A 177 -1.53 -16.44 6.74
CA MET A 177 -2.55 -15.39 6.62
C MET A 177 -3.94 -15.98 6.63
N TRP A 178 -4.90 -15.26 7.21
CA TRP A 178 -6.32 -15.64 7.25
C TRP A 178 -6.91 -15.91 5.85
N ARG A 179 -6.45 -15.19 4.84
CA ARG A 179 -6.91 -15.34 3.45
C ARG A 179 -6.60 -16.71 2.83
N HIS A 180 -5.70 -17.48 3.41
CA HIS A 180 -5.31 -18.79 2.90
C HIS A 180 -6.03 -19.94 3.61
N ILE A 181 -6.98 -19.64 4.48
CA ILE A 181 -7.75 -20.67 5.18
C ILE A 181 -8.70 -21.36 4.20
N PRO A 182 -8.64 -22.71 4.10
CA PRO A 182 -9.56 -23.46 3.23
C PRO A 182 -11.02 -23.33 3.70
N ALA A 183 -11.87 -22.68 2.91
CA ALA A 183 -13.26 -22.44 3.26
C ALA A 183 -14.10 -23.74 3.38
N ASN A 184 -13.67 -24.83 2.73
CA ASN A 184 -14.34 -26.13 2.73
C ASN A 184 -13.82 -27.10 3.79
N GLU A 185 -12.94 -26.66 4.69
CA GLU A 185 -12.45 -27.46 5.82
C GLU A 185 -13.08 -26.98 7.14
N ALA A 186 -13.66 -27.91 7.91
CA ALA A 186 -14.29 -27.59 9.17
C ALA A 186 -13.31 -27.47 10.34
N GLY A 187 -13.74 -26.76 11.40
CA GLY A 187 -13.00 -26.64 12.66
C GLY A 187 -12.02 -25.48 12.73
N TRP A 188 -11.95 -24.62 11.72
CA TRP A 188 -11.10 -23.45 11.77
C TRP A 188 -11.59 -22.39 12.75
N VAL A 189 -10.71 -21.92 13.62
CA VAL A 189 -10.96 -20.79 14.53
C VAL A 189 -10.47 -19.53 13.84
N VAL A 190 -11.39 -18.63 13.53
CA VAL A 190 -11.13 -17.41 12.76
C VAL A 190 -11.90 -16.22 13.34
N PRO A 191 -11.45 -14.98 13.11
CA PRO A 191 -12.27 -13.81 13.33
C PRO A 191 -13.50 -13.77 12.40
N ASP A 192 -14.65 -13.33 12.91
CA ASP A 192 -15.92 -13.24 12.16
C ASP A 192 -15.85 -12.28 10.96
N VAL A 193 -14.87 -11.41 10.95
CA VAL A 193 -14.60 -10.49 9.84
C VAL A 193 -14.34 -11.23 8.51
N TYR A 194 -13.89 -12.49 8.55
CA TYR A 194 -13.68 -13.33 7.37
C TYR A 194 -14.92 -14.15 6.97
N LEU A 195 -15.99 -14.07 7.75
CA LEU A 195 -17.19 -14.86 7.52
C LEU A 195 -17.86 -14.66 6.15
N PRO A 196 -17.96 -13.44 5.59
CA PRO A 196 -18.53 -13.24 4.26
C PRO A 196 -17.83 -14.09 3.19
N ALA A 197 -16.51 -14.06 3.18
CA ALA A 197 -15.71 -14.80 2.22
C ALA A 197 -15.74 -16.31 2.46
N LEU A 198 -15.65 -16.76 3.70
CA LEU A 198 -15.80 -18.17 4.02
C LEU A 198 -17.16 -18.72 3.54
N LYS A 199 -18.25 -17.98 3.72
CA LYS A 199 -19.59 -18.35 3.23
C LYS A 199 -19.66 -18.40 1.71
N ALA A 200 -19.03 -17.46 1.00
CA ALA A 200 -19.05 -17.40 -0.46
C ALA A 200 -18.37 -18.61 -1.13
N HIS A 201 -17.41 -19.25 -0.43
CA HIS A 201 -16.58 -20.34 -0.97
C HIS A 201 -16.76 -21.68 -0.29
N SER A 202 -17.74 -21.83 0.62
CA SER A 202 -17.99 -23.07 1.36
C SER A 202 -19.31 -23.72 0.98
N GLN A 203 -19.49 -24.97 1.45
CA GLN A 203 -20.76 -25.66 1.33
C GLN A 203 -21.85 -25.00 2.21
N PRO A 204 -23.13 -25.02 1.80
CA PRO A 204 -24.22 -24.40 2.56
C PRO A 204 -24.45 -24.98 3.97
N SER A 205 -23.91 -26.18 4.25
CA SER A 205 -24.01 -26.84 5.55
C SER A 205 -23.09 -26.25 6.61
N PHE A 206 -22.06 -25.50 6.22
CA PHE A 206 -21.14 -24.89 7.18
C PHE A 206 -21.85 -23.82 8.01
N ARG A 207 -21.54 -23.78 9.30
CA ARG A 207 -22.08 -22.82 10.26
C ARG A 207 -20.93 -22.17 11.02
N ALA A 208 -21.07 -20.89 11.34
CA ALA A 208 -20.21 -20.18 12.25
C ALA A 208 -20.71 -20.42 13.70
N ILE A 209 -19.85 -20.92 14.55
CA ILE A 209 -20.13 -21.15 15.97
C ILE A 209 -19.33 -20.10 16.75
N PRO A 210 -19.98 -19.16 17.45
CA PRO A 210 -19.28 -18.15 18.24
C PRO A 210 -18.48 -18.78 19.39
N LEU A 211 -17.27 -18.32 19.61
CA LEU A 211 -16.38 -18.79 20.68
C LEU A 211 -16.12 -17.70 21.72
N GLY A 212 -16.10 -16.42 21.32
CA GLY A 212 -15.87 -15.31 22.21
C GLY A 212 -15.39 -14.06 21.49
N GLU A 213 -15.23 -12.97 22.21
CA GLU A 213 -14.85 -11.67 21.68
C GLU A 213 -13.33 -11.50 21.60
N GLY A 214 -12.83 -10.85 20.57
CA GLY A 214 -11.44 -10.47 20.37
C GLY A 214 -11.31 -9.04 19.86
N THR A 215 -10.10 -8.52 19.89
CA THR A 215 -9.78 -7.19 19.32
C THR A 215 -8.56 -7.25 18.44
N PHE A 216 -8.58 -6.53 17.32
CA PHE A 216 -7.37 -6.18 16.58
C PHE A 216 -6.78 -4.92 17.14
N CYS A 217 -5.46 -4.89 17.29
CA CYS A 217 -4.72 -3.75 17.83
C CYS A 217 -3.43 -3.55 17.04
N TRP A 218 -2.90 -2.33 17.07
CA TRP A 218 -1.54 -2.09 16.64
C TRP A 218 -0.58 -2.26 17.83
N MET A 219 0.62 -2.73 17.56
CA MET A 219 1.56 -3.09 18.62
C MET A 219 2.92 -2.44 18.40
N GLY A 220 3.46 -1.83 19.44
CA GLY A 220 4.81 -1.27 19.48
C GLY A 220 5.59 -1.76 20.68
N ARG A 221 6.88 -1.41 20.78
CA ARG A 221 7.68 -1.75 21.96
C ARG A 221 7.20 -0.97 23.17
N THR A 222 7.24 -1.59 24.35
CA THR A 222 6.86 -0.94 25.63
C THR A 222 7.69 0.33 25.89
N LYS A 223 8.95 0.36 25.46
CA LYS A 223 9.84 1.53 25.60
C LYS A 223 9.46 2.70 24.69
N ASP A 224 8.72 2.45 23.62
CA ASP A 224 8.23 3.45 22.66
C ASP A 224 6.80 3.90 23.02
N SER A 225 6.51 4.08 24.31
CA SER A 225 5.16 4.35 24.83
C SER A 225 4.48 5.55 24.15
N LEU A 226 5.25 6.63 23.86
CA LEU A 226 4.74 7.83 23.21
C LEU A 226 4.24 7.58 21.78
N LEU A 227 4.82 6.59 21.07
CA LEU A 227 4.31 6.19 19.76
C LEU A 227 2.91 5.60 19.89
N ILE A 228 2.71 4.67 20.83
CA ILE A 228 1.40 4.06 21.08
C ILE A 228 0.40 5.08 21.61
N GLU A 229 0.81 6.02 22.46
CA GLU A 229 -0.05 7.12 22.92
C GLU A 229 -0.50 8.03 21.78
N SER A 230 0.38 8.30 20.80
CA SER A 230 0.04 9.03 19.58
C SER A 230 -0.99 8.27 18.73
N VAL A 231 -0.83 6.95 18.61
CA VAL A 231 -1.80 6.07 17.94
C VAL A 231 -3.14 6.10 18.65
N ASP A 232 -3.16 5.96 19.98
CA ASP A 232 -4.38 5.94 20.78
C ASP A 232 -5.13 7.28 20.67
N ALA A 233 -4.42 8.41 20.77
CA ALA A 233 -4.99 9.74 20.57
C ALA A 233 -5.61 9.90 19.18
N PHE A 234 -4.96 9.36 18.14
CA PHE A 234 -5.52 9.36 16.79
C PHE A 234 -6.79 8.50 16.70
N LEU A 235 -6.79 7.28 17.26
CA LEU A 235 -7.94 6.37 17.21
C LEU A 235 -9.17 6.98 17.90
N GLU A 236 -9.01 7.86 18.90
CA GLU A 236 -10.08 8.62 19.53
C GLU A 236 -10.54 9.83 18.71
N SER A 237 -9.85 10.20 17.65
CA SER A 237 -10.14 11.39 16.85
C SER A 237 -11.46 11.26 16.07
N LYS A 238 -12.06 12.42 15.73
CA LYS A 238 -13.22 12.46 14.82
C LYS A 238 -12.91 11.84 13.45
N ARG A 239 -11.66 11.96 12.99
CA ARG A 239 -11.22 11.41 11.70
C ARG A 239 -11.23 9.88 11.73
N ALA A 240 -10.63 9.27 12.74
CA ALA A 240 -10.64 7.82 12.91
C ALA A 240 -12.07 7.29 13.04
N ARG A 241 -12.93 7.92 13.85
CA ARG A 241 -14.35 7.53 13.98
C ARG A 241 -15.13 7.58 12.66
N ARG A 242 -14.85 8.55 11.78
CA ARG A 242 -15.47 8.59 10.43
C ARG A 242 -15.02 7.41 9.57
N ILE A 243 -13.73 7.07 9.59
CA ILE A 243 -13.21 5.91 8.86
C ILE A 243 -13.84 4.63 9.41
N GLN A 244 -13.89 4.46 10.74
CA GLN A 244 -14.54 3.33 11.40
C GLN A 244 -16.02 3.20 11.01
N GLY A 245 -16.75 4.32 10.98
CA GLY A 245 -18.16 4.34 10.55
C GLY A 245 -18.35 4.01 9.07
N PHE A 246 -17.41 4.42 8.20
CA PHE A 246 -17.48 4.13 6.76
C PHE A 246 -17.24 2.65 6.45
N TYR A 247 -16.23 2.05 7.07
CA TYR A 247 -15.90 0.65 6.83
C TYR A 247 -16.85 -0.32 7.55
N GLY A 248 -17.47 0.05 8.68
CA GLY A 248 -18.44 -0.79 9.38
C GLY A 248 -17.98 -2.22 9.63
N ARG A 249 -18.95 -3.13 9.89
CA ARG A 249 -18.67 -4.57 10.02
C ARG A 249 -18.66 -5.33 8.69
N ASP A 250 -19.29 -4.79 7.65
CA ASP A 250 -19.59 -5.49 6.40
C ASP A 250 -18.68 -5.09 5.22
N SER A 251 -17.56 -4.44 5.47
CA SER A 251 -16.69 -3.89 4.42
C SER A 251 -15.65 -4.86 3.85
N TYR A 252 -15.83 -6.16 4.07
CA TYR A 252 -14.99 -7.18 3.46
C TYR A 252 -15.58 -7.59 2.12
N HIS A 253 -14.84 -7.35 1.04
CA HIS A 253 -15.24 -7.77 -0.29
C HIS A 253 -14.91 -9.25 -0.49
N ASP A 254 -15.79 -9.98 -1.19
CA ASP A 254 -15.61 -11.41 -1.51
C ASP A 254 -14.40 -11.67 -2.43
N ASP A 255 -13.79 -10.60 -2.95
CA ASP A 255 -12.72 -10.67 -3.94
C ASP A 255 -11.35 -11.07 -3.39
N TRP A 256 -11.17 -11.12 -2.07
CA TRP A 256 -9.87 -11.41 -1.46
C TRP A 256 -9.34 -12.84 -1.64
N LEU A 257 -10.20 -13.79 -2.04
CA LEU A 257 -9.81 -15.16 -2.43
C LEU A 257 -9.43 -15.28 -3.90
N LYS A 258 -9.61 -14.22 -4.70
CA LYS A 258 -9.21 -14.22 -6.11
C LYS A 258 -7.70 -14.09 -6.25
N PRO A 259 -7.12 -14.55 -7.39
CA PRO A 259 -5.75 -14.25 -7.72
C PRO A 259 -5.47 -12.74 -7.64
N ILE A 260 -4.25 -12.40 -7.23
CA ILE A 260 -3.84 -10.99 -7.11
C ILE A 260 -3.71 -10.39 -8.50
N GLU A 261 -4.68 -9.56 -8.87
CA GLU A 261 -4.65 -8.74 -10.07
C GLU A 261 -4.56 -7.26 -9.66
N LEU A 262 -3.45 -6.63 -10.02
CA LEU A 262 -3.25 -5.20 -9.76
C LEU A 262 -4.00 -4.34 -10.78
N SER A 263 -4.15 -4.86 -12.02
CA SER A 263 -4.81 -4.15 -13.10
C SER A 263 -5.37 -5.11 -14.15
N PRO A 264 -6.38 -4.68 -14.93
CA PRO A 264 -6.87 -5.46 -16.08
C PRO A 264 -5.83 -5.62 -17.20
N PHE A 265 -4.66 -5.01 -17.05
CA PHE A 265 -3.57 -5.02 -18.05
C PHE A 265 -2.29 -5.68 -17.53
N ASP A 266 -2.34 -6.43 -16.43
CA ASP A 266 -1.17 -7.05 -15.82
C ASP A 266 -0.35 -7.90 -16.79
N ALA A 267 -1.01 -8.54 -17.76
CA ALA A 267 -0.34 -9.29 -18.83
C ALA A 267 0.57 -8.41 -19.73
N TYR A 268 0.39 -7.10 -19.76
CA TYR A 268 1.18 -6.15 -20.53
C TYR A 268 2.25 -5.42 -19.70
N PHE A 269 2.12 -5.45 -18.37
CA PHE A 269 3.10 -4.87 -17.44
C PHE A 269 4.11 -5.92 -17.01
N THR A 270 5.14 -6.11 -17.83
CA THR A 270 6.21 -7.06 -17.56
C THR A 270 7.47 -6.36 -17.07
N ASP A 271 8.23 -7.06 -16.22
CA ASP A 271 9.53 -6.55 -15.77
C ASP A 271 10.47 -6.36 -16.96
N SER A 272 11.21 -5.29 -16.92
CA SER A 272 12.27 -4.98 -17.88
C SER A 272 13.57 -4.65 -17.13
N GLU A 273 14.70 -4.60 -17.83
CA GLU A 273 15.99 -4.26 -17.20
C GLU A 273 15.95 -2.95 -16.39
N ARG A 274 15.03 -2.04 -16.73
CA ARG A 274 14.98 -0.68 -16.16
C ARG A 274 13.74 -0.39 -15.33
N PHE A 275 12.60 -0.97 -15.68
CA PHE A 275 11.33 -0.70 -15.04
C PHE A 275 10.67 -2.00 -14.64
N ASP A 276 10.37 -2.15 -13.36
CA ASP A 276 9.59 -3.28 -12.86
C ASP A 276 8.10 -3.09 -13.12
N ARG A 277 7.36 -4.20 -13.14
CA ARG A 277 5.91 -4.20 -13.39
C ARG A 277 5.13 -3.31 -12.43
N TYR A 278 5.54 -3.24 -11.17
CA TYR A 278 4.83 -2.46 -10.14
C TYR A 278 4.93 -0.96 -10.41
N THR A 279 6.09 -0.50 -10.85
CA THR A 279 6.28 0.90 -11.28
C THR A 279 5.42 1.23 -12.50
N LEU A 280 5.35 0.33 -13.48
CA LEU A 280 4.53 0.52 -14.69
C LEU A 280 3.04 0.53 -14.37
N THR A 281 2.58 -0.41 -13.54
CA THR A 281 1.19 -0.47 -13.08
C THR A 281 0.80 0.77 -12.28
N ALA A 282 1.65 1.21 -11.35
CA ALA A 282 1.43 2.42 -10.57
C ALA A 282 1.36 3.67 -11.46
N LEU A 283 2.23 3.78 -12.45
CA LEU A 283 2.22 4.86 -13.43
C LEU A 283 0.89 4.90 -14.19
N ALA A 284 0.47 3.78 -14.74
CA ALA A 284 -0.79 3.66 -15.50
C ALA A 284 -2.02 4.01 -14.64
N TYR A 285 -2.02 3.55 -13.38
CA TYR A 285 -3.08 3.91 -12.43
C TYR A 285 -3.12 5.42 -12.15
N VAL A 286 -1.97 6.04 -11.93
CA VAL A 286 -1.88 7.49 -11.66
C VAL A 286 -2.31 8.30 -12.89
N GLU A 287 -2.03 7.82 -14.11
CA GLU A 287 -2.38 8.51 -15.36
C GLU A 287 -3.87 8.42 -15.70
N SER A 288 -4.45 7.24 -15.70
CA SER A 288 -5.80 7.02 -16.23
C SER A 288 -6.74 6.25 -15.31
N ARG A 289 -6.25 5.66 -14.20
CA ARG A 289 -6.93 4.59 -13.45
C ARG A 289 -7.31 3.44 -14.36
N PHE A 290 -6.38 3.06 -15.23
CA PHE A 290 -6.51 2.00 -16.22
C PHE A 290 -7.58 2.22 -17.30
N ARG A 291 -8.14 3.42 -17.45
CA ARG A 291 -9.13 3.69 -18.49
C ARG A 291 -8.46 3.86 -19.84
N SER A 292 -8.78 3.00 -20.78
CA SER A 292 -8.20 3.00 -22.13
C SER A 292 -8.82 4.02 -23.08
N ASP A 293 -10.04 4.45 -22.81
CA ASP A 293 -10.87 5.33 -23.64
C ASP A 293 -10.74 6.82 -23.27
N ILE A 294 -10.03 7.14 -22.20
CA ILE A 294 -9.95 8.50 -21.69
C ILE A 294 -9.03 9.38 -22.53
N VAL A 295 -9.51 10.60 -22.81
CA VAL A 295 -8.71 11.69 -23.37
C VAL A 295 -8.70 12.84 -22.36
N SER A 296 -7.51 13.29 -21.96
CA SER A 296 -7.38 14.40 -21.02
C SER A 296 -7.68 15.75 -21.70
N PRO A 297 -7.96 16.83 -20.96
CA PRO A 297 -8.10 18.18 -21.53
C PRO A 297 -6.85 18.67 -22.30
N ALA A 298 -5.69 18.11 -22.02
CA ALA A 298 -4.44 18.39 -22.76
C ALA A 298 -4.27 17.49 -23.98
N GLY A 299 -5.24 16.63 -24.29
CA GLY A 299 -5.20 15.71 -25.43
C GLY A 299 -4.35 14.46 -25.20
N ALA A 300 -3.99 14.13 -23.95
CA ALA A 300 -3.32 12.87 -23.63
C ALA A 300 -4.33 11.70 -23.69
N VAL A 301 -3.94 10.55 -24.25
CA VAL A 301 -4.83 9.46 -24.63
C VAL A 301 -4.46 8.16 -23.90
N GLY A 302 -5.48 7.47 -23.42
CA GLY A 302 -5.43 6.06 -23.04
C GLY A 302 -4.79 5.75 -21.70
N VAL A 303 -4.44 4.48 -21.50
CA VAL A 303 -3.96 3.92 -20.22
C VAL A 303 -2.76 4.69 -19.66
N MET A 304 -1.79 5.01 -20.49
CA MET A 304 -0.54 5.69 -20.12
C MET A 304 -0.57 7.20 -20.43
N GLN A 305 -1.71 7.76 -20.83
CA GLN A 305 -1.94 9.18 -21.09
C GLN A 305 -0.84 9.84 -21.96
N LEU A 306 -0.60 9.29 -23.13
CA LEU A 306 0.37 9.85 -24.05
C LEU A 306 -0.24 10.93 -24.95
N ILE A 307 0.49 12.02 -25.13
CA ILE A 307 0.17 13.06 -26.11
C ILE A 307 0.44 12.50 -27.52
N PRO A 308 -0.50 12.62 -28.49
CA PRO A 308 -0.36 12.07 -29.85
C PRO A 308 0.94 12.48 -30.53
N ASN A 309 1.37 13.76 -30.41
CA ASN A 309 2.64 14.24 -30.97
C ASN A 309 3.87 13.55 -30.35
N THR A 310 3.82 13.22 -29.04
CA THR A 310 4.88 12.45 -28.38
C THR A 310 4.90 11.01 -28.93
N ALA A 311 3.75 10.38 -29.08
CA ALA A 311 3.63 9.03 -29.62
C ALA A 311 4.15 8.94 -31.06
N SER A 312 3.80 9.90 -31.95
CA SER A 312 4.28 9.95 -33.33
C SER A 312 5.81 10.01 -33.41
N ARG A 313 6.46 10.81 -32.56
CA ARG A 313 7.93 10.87 -32.47
C ARG A 313 8.57 9.56 -32.02
N LEU A 314 7.81 8.68 -31.36
CA LEU A 314 8.22 7.35 -30.92
C LEU A 314 7.83 6.25 -31.92
N GLY A 315 7.30 6.62 -33.10
CA GLY A 315 6.88 5.71 -34.15
C GLY A 315 5.59 4.96 -33.81
N ILE A 316 4.67 5.61 -33.10
CA ILE A 316 3.33 5.09 -32.78
C ILE A 316 2.30 6.05 -33.38
N GLU A 317 1.44 5.52 -34.24
CA GLU A 317 0.39 6.32 -34.87
C GLU A 317 -0.67 6.77 -33.84
N PRO A 318 -1.17 8.02 -33.90
CA PRO A 318 -2.10 8.56 -32.91
C PRO A 318 -3.34 7.70 -32.66
N HIS A 319 -3.89 7.07 -33.70
CA HIS A 319 -5.07 6.20 -33.57
C HIS A 319 -4.80 4.93 -32.76
N GLN A 320 -3.55 4.44 -32.73
CA GLN A 320 -3.14 3.25 -31.98
C GLN A 320 -3.12 3.50 -30.47
N LEU A 321 -3.17 4.76 -30.02
CA LEU A 321 -3.19 5.09 -28.60
C LEU A 321 -4.49 4.68 -27.88
N TYR A 322 -5.53 4.36 -28.60
CA TYR A 322 -6.78 3.82 -28.05
C TYR A 322 -6.72 2.31 -27.79
N GLU A 323 -5.70 1.63 -28.33
CA GLU A 323 -5.44 0.22 -28.08
C GLU A 323 -4.56 0.09 -26.79
N PRO A 324 -5.05 -0.56 -25.70
CA PRO A 324 -4.30 -0.62 -24.43
C PRO A 324 -2.86 -1.14 -24.60
N LYS A 325 -2.68 -2.23 -25.33
CA LYS A 325 -1.37 -2.82 -25.58
C LYS A 325 -0.43 -1.86 -26.28
N ARG A 326 -0.90 -1.15 -27.33
CA ARG A 326 -0.12 -0.19 -28.09
C ARG A 326 0.22 1.05 -27.24
N ASN A 327 -0.76 1.50 -26.46
CA ASN A 327 -0.60 2.62 -25.55
C ASN A 327 0.46 2.34 -24.49
N ILE A 328 0.42 1.17 -23.85
CA ILE A 328 1.42 0.74 -22.87
C ILE A 328 2.81 0.62 -23.51
N GLN A 329 2.90 0.04 -24.72
CA GLN A 329 4.18 -0.01 -25.46
C GLN A 329 4.73 1.38 -25.77
N ALA A 330 3.87 2.32 -26.12
CA ALA A 330 4.26 3.72 -26.36
C ALA A 330 4.76 4.40 -25.07
N GLY A 331 4.09 4.15 -23.93
CA GLY A 331 4.51 4.61 -22.61
C GLY A 331 5.90 4.10 -22.22
N LEU A 332 6.15 2.81 -22.45
CA LEU A 332 7.46 2.20 -22.23
C LEU A 332 8.57 2.83 -23.12
N LYS A 333 8.28 3.11 -24.40
CA LYS A 333 9.21 3.82 -25.29
C LYS A 333 9.52 5.23 -24.76
N TYR A 334 8.51 5.94 -24.25
CA TYR A 334 8.70 7.27 -23.69
C TYR A 334 9.53 7.23 -22.40
N LEU A 335 9.29 6.28 -21.52
CA LEU A 335 10.10 6.07 -20.32
C LEU A 335 11.57 5.79 -20.66
N ARG A 336 11.85 4.94 -21.67
CA ARG A 336 13.23 4.70 -22.17
C ARG A 336 13.88 5.94 -22.74
N PHE A 337 13.11 6.75 -23.47
CA PHE A 337 13.60 8.05 -23.93
C PHE A 337 14.01 8.96 -22.76
N LEU A 338 13.18 9.03 -21.72
CA LEU A 338 13.49 9.82 -20.52
C LEU A 338 14.69 9.26 -19.74
N ASP A 339 14.84 7.93 -19.66
CA ASP A 339 16.01 7.30 -19.04
C ASP A 339 17.30 7.69 -19.78
N GLN A 340 17.32 7.66 -21.11
CA GLN A 340 18.47 8.10 -21.90
C GLN A 340 18.74 9.60 -21.75
N TYR A 341 17.71 10.44 -21.70
CA TYR A 341 17.83 11.86 -21.44
C TYR A 341 18.58 12.15 -20.13
N TRP A 342 18.17 11.48 -19.04
CA TRP A 342 18.78 11.67 -17.72
C TRP A 342 20.15 11.00 -17.60
N LYS A 343 20.39 9.90 -18.31
CA LYS A 343 21.72 9.30 -18.44
C LYS A 343 22.70 10.28 -19.08
N GLN A 344 22.31 10.96 -20.17
CA GLN A 344 23.14 11.96 -20.85
C GLN A 344 23.40 13.19 -19.97
N ARG A 345 22.55 13.48 -19.00
CA ARG A 345 22.78 14.56 -18.02
C ARG A 345 23.60 14.09 -16.80
N GLY A 346 24.16 12.89 -16.83
CA GLY A 346 25.05 12.38 -15.79
C GLY A 346 24.33 11.81 -14.55
N VAL A 347 22.99 11.64 -14.55
CA VAL A 347 22.28 11.05 -13.43
C VAL A 347 22.56 9.54 -13.36
N PRO A 348 23.13 9.01 -12.26
CA PRO A 348 23.39 7.57 -12.08
C PRO A 348 22.13 6.73 -12.24
N ALA A 349 22.29 5.46 -12.61
CA ALA A 349 21.16 4.56 -12.89
C ALA A 349 20.20 4.43 -11.70
N GLU A 350 20.74 4.26 -10.51
CA GLU A 350 20.02 4.12 -9.24
C GLU A 350 19.21 5.35 -8.86
N ASN A 351 19.63 6.55 -9.29
CA ASN A 351 18.98 7.81 -8.94
C ASN A 351 17.98 8.28 -9.99
N ARG A 352 17.93 7.66 -11.20
CA ARG A 352 17.19 8.23 -12.35
C ARG A 352 15.66 8.10 -12.24
N LEU A 353 15.14 7.08 -11.57
CA LEU A 353 13.71 6.78 -11.59
C LEU A 353 12.82 7.97 -11.16
N PRO A 354 13.08 8.69 -10.07
CA PRO A 354 12.29 9.87 -9.70
C PRO A 354 12.32 10.99 -10.77
N PHE A 355 13.48 11.22 -11.40
CA PHE A 355 13.62 12.20 -12.49
C PHE A 355 12.79 11.81 -13.70
N ILE A 356 12.81 10.53 -14.07
CA ILE A 356 12.03 9.97 -15.18
C ILE A 356 10.54 10.17 -14.91
N LEU A 357 10.04 9.78 -13.74
CA LEU A 357 8.64 9.89 -13.37
C LEU A 357 8.17 11.35 -13.32
N ALA A 358 8.97 12.24 -12.74
CA ALA A 358 8.66 13.67 -12.72
C ALA A 358 8.61 14.25 -14.15
N SER A 359 9.54 13.81 -15.01
CA SER A 359 9.61 14.24 -16.41
C SER A 359 8.50 13.64 -17.27
N TYR A 360 8.00 12.47 -16.93
CA TYR A 360 6.87 11.86 -17.63
C TYR A 360 5.64 12.78 -17.58
N ASN A 361 5.37 13.34 -16.43
CA ASN A 361 4.22 14.22 -16.21
C ASN A 361 4.40 15.63 -16.78
N THR A 362 5.57 16.25 -16.61
CA THR A 362 5.77 17.67 -16.94
C THR A 362 6.67 17.91 -18.16
N GLY A 363 7.22 16.85 -18.73
CA GLY A 363 8.33 16.92 -19.67
C GLY A 363 9.67 17.07 -18.95
N PRO A 364 10.80 16.75 -19.63
CA PRO A 364 12.13 16.77 -19.00
C PRO A 364 12.68 18.17 -18.74
N THR A 365 12.29 19.18 -19.51
CA THR A 365 12.85 20.54 -19.41
C THR A 365 12.60 21.23 -18.05
N PRO A 366 11.40 21.23 -17.48
CA PRO A 366 11.16 21.81 -16.14
C PRO A 366 11.99 21.14 -15.06
N ILE A 367 12.16 19.82 -15.13
CA ILE A 367 12.91 19.05 -14.15
C ILE A 367 14.43 19.31 -14.31
N ALA A 368 14.91 19.43 -15.54
CA ALA A 368 16.29 19.82 -15.81
C ALA A 368 16.62 21.22 -15.22
N ARG A 369 15.71 22.17 -15.38
CA ARG A 369 15.89 23.51 -14.77
C ARG A 369 15.92 23.41 -13.23
N ALA A 370 15.12 22.53 -12.62
CA ALA A 370 15.16 22.30 -11.18
C ALA A 370 16.50 21.71 -10.73
N ALA A 371 17.05 20.76 -11.48
CA ALA A 371 18.38 20.20 -11.23
C ALA A 371 19.48 21.29 -11.35
N ASP A 372 19.44 22.12 -12.40
CA ASP A 372 20.36 23.23 -12.56
C ASP A 372 20.26 24.27 -11.42
N GLN A 373 19.04 24.48 -10.88
CA GLN A 373 18.83 25.36 -9.73
C GLN A 373 19.33 24.71 -8.42
N ALA A 374 19.19 23.40 -8.25
CA ALA A 374 19.75 22.66 -7.11
C ALA A 374 21.28 22.82 -7.08
N ALA A 375 21.95 22.65 -8.24
CA ALA A 375 23.37 22.84 -8.35
C ALA A 375 23.81 24.27 -7.93
N LYS A 376 23.08 25.31 -8.35
CA LYS A 376 23.33 26.69 -7.93
C LYS A 376 23.21 26.95 -6.44
N LYS A 377 22.48 26.09 -5.73
CA LYS A 377 22.32 26.10 -4.25
C LYS A 377 23.35 25.24 -3.54
N GLY A 378 24.30 24.63 -4.27
CA GLY A 378 25.29 23.71 -3.71
C GLY A 378 24.74 22.30 -3.42
N TRP A 379 23.58 21.96 -3.97
CA TRP A 379 23.00 20.62 -3.88
C TRP A 379 23.38 19.76 -5.08
N ASP A 380 23.41 18.45 -4.91
CA ASP A 380 23.73 17.52 -5.98
C ASP A 380 22.59 17.46 -7.02
N PRO A 381 22.80 17.92 -8.27
CA PRO A 381 21.79 17.93 -9.32
C PRO A 381 21.47 16.51 -9.85
N THR A 382 22.26 15.50 -9.48
CA THR A 382 22.10 14.10 -9.89
C THR A 382 21.37 13.26 -8.83
N PHE A 383 21.06 13.88 -7.68
CA PHE A 383 20.36 13.24 -6.58
C PHE A 383 18.97 13.88 -6.36
N TRP A 384 17.94 13.03 -6.29
CA TRP A 384 16.55 13.53 -6.20
C TRP A 384 16.18 13.95 -4.78
N THR A 385 16.18 12.98 -3.83
CA THR A 385 15.68 13.17 -2.46
C THR A 385 16.58 14.07 -1.63
N GLY A 386 16.02 15.13 -1.08
CA GLY A 386 16.76 16.12 -0.29
C GLY A 386 17.52 17.15 -1.13
N HIS A 387 17.59 17.00 -2.45
CA HIS A 387 18.30 17.83 -3.38
C HIS A 387 17.37 18.45 -4.44
N VAL A 388 17.14 17.75 -5.55
CA VAL A 388 16.35 18.30 -6.67
C VAL A 388 14.88 18.43 -6.29
N ASP A 389 14.32 17.54 -5.50
CA ASP A 389 12.95 17.59 -5.02
C ASP A 389 12.65 18.83 -4.16
N GLN A 390 13.67 19.40 -3.51
CA GLN A 390 13.54 20.64 -2.73
C GLN A 390 13.30 21.88 -3.61
N VAL A 391 13.72 21.81 -4.88
CA VAL A 391 13.53 22.85 -5.88
C VAL A 391 12.35 22.55 -6.78
N ALA A 392 12.19 21.29 -7.17
CA ALA A 392 11.12 20.81 -8.04
C ALA A 392 9.75 20.75 -7.31
N LYS A 393 9.35 21.86 -6.67
CA LYS A 393 8.09 21.98 -5.89
C LYS A 393 6.82 22.01 -6.75
N GLY A 394 6.83 21.38 -7.90
CA GLY A 394 5.72 21.39 -8.85
C GLY A 394 5.02 20.03 -8.98
N PRO A 395 4.07 19.96 -9.94
CA PRO A 395 3.29 18.75 -10.20
C PRO A 395 4.16 17.52 -10.49
N GLY A 396 5.29 17.67 -11.20
CA GLY A 396 6.18 16.56 -11.52
C GLY A 396 6.77 15.90 -10.27
N ALA A 397 7.19 16.67 -9.27
CA ALA A 397 7.72 16.11 -8.01
C ALA A 397 6.63 15.39 -7.21
N HIS A 398 5.43 15.98 -7.13
CA HIS A 398 4.28 15.34 -6.49
C HIS A 398 3.90 14.05 -7.22
N TYR A 399 3.86 14.10 -8.54
CA TYR A 399 3.55 12.94 -9.39
C TYR A 399 4.55 11.79 -9.19
N ALA A 400 5.86 12.10 -9.21
CA ALA A 400 6.90 11.09 -8.98
C ALA A 400 6.75 10.44 -7.60
N ARG A 401 6.54 11.23 -6.55
CA ARG A 401 6.35 10.74 -5.18
C ARG A 401 5.13 9.82 -5.09
N LYS A 402 4.00 10.23 -5.67
CA LYS A 402 2.76 9.45 -5.67
C LYS A 402 2.95 8.11 -6.40
N THR A 403 3.58 8.13 -7.58
CA THR A 403 3.81 6.91 -8.37
C THR A 403 4.77 5.96 -7.66
N LEU A 404 5.88 6.47 -7.09
CA LEU A 404 6.84 5.67 -6.33
C LEU A 404 6.20 5.04 -5.09
N ARG A 405 5.42 5.82 -4.33
CA ARG A 405 4.70 5.31 -3.16
C ARG A 405 3.78 4.16 -3.57
N LEU A 406 2.96 4.35 -4.59
CA LEU A 406 2.03 3.33 -5.06
C LEU A 406 2.75 2.07 -5.56
N ALA A 407 3.85 2.22 -6.31
CA ALA A 407 4.68 1.10 -6.75
C ALA A 407 5.27 0.31 -5.58
N THR A 408 5.71 1.00 -4.52
CA THR A 408 6.20 0.37 -3.29
C THR A 408 5.10 -0.44 -2.60
N PHE A 409 3.88 0.10 -2.53
CA PHE A 409 2.73 -0.62 -1.97
C PHE A 409 2.37 -1.85 -2.80
N TYR A 410 2.27 -1.74 -4.12
CA TYR A 410 1.97 -2.88 -5.00
C TYR A 410 3.02 -4.00 -4.83
N ARG A 411 4.31 -3.63 -4.85
CA ARG A 411 5.39 -4.59 -4.65
C ARG A 411 5.26 -5.26 -3.28
N GLY A 412 5.19 -4.47 -2.21
CA GLY A 412 5.11 -4.98 -0.85
C GLY A 412 3.90 -5.88 -0.62
N TYR A 413 2.73 -5.49 -1.12
CA TYR A 413 1.50 -6.27 -1.08
C TYR A 413 1.66 -7.64 -1.77
N VAL A 414 2.10 -7.64 -3.03
CA VAL A 414 2.26 -8.88 -3.80
C VAL A 414 3.34 -9.79 -3.22
N GLU A 415 4.49 -9.22 -2.85
CA GLU A 415 5.61 -10.00 -2.31
C GLU A 415 5.31 -10.58 -0.92
N ALA A 416 4.61 -9.84 -0.05
CA ALA A 416 4.21 -10.36 1.26
C ALA A 416 3.27 -11.56 1.10
N ILE A 417 2.26 -11.46 0.23
CA ILE A 417 1.32 -12.55 -0.02
C ILE A 417 2.04 -13.76 -0.62
N ARG A 418 2.90 -13.56 -1.63
CA ARG A 418 3.69 -14.66 -2.21
C ARG A 418 4.61 -15.34 -1.21
N ARG A 419 5.22 -14.58 -0.30
CA ARG A 419 6.06 -15.16 0.77
C ARG A 419 5.21 -15.94 1.79
N ALA A 420 3.98 -15.53 2.04
CA ALA A 420 3.04 -16.24 2.89
C ALA A 420 2.56 -17.56 2.25
N GLU A 421 2.43 -17.59 0.92
CA GLU A 421 2.03 -18.79 0.15
C GLU A 421 3.20 -19.76 -0.03
N ALA A 422 4.44 -19.29 0.02
CA ALA A 422 5.61 -20.14 -0.16
C ALA A 422 5.76 -21.12 1.02
N PRO A 423 6.06 -22.40 0.76
CA PRO A 423 6.37 -23.35 1.83
C PRO A 423 7.57 -22.86 2.63
N ASP A 424 7.43 -22.79 3.96
CA ASP A 424 8.52 -22.38 4.84
C ASP A 424 9.65 -23.44 4.78
N PRO A 425 10.88 -23.09 4.35
CA PRO A 425 12.00 -24.01 4.29
C PRO A 425 12.36 -24.62 5.66
N ALA A 426 12.18 -23.87 6.74
CA ALA A 426 12.41 -24.34 8.10
C ALA A 426 11.40 -25.42 8.50
N ARG A 427 10.16 -25.34 8.02
CA ARG A 427 9.09 -26.31 8.26
C ARG A 427 9.42 -27.69 7.70
N ASN A 428 9.97 -27.78 6.48
CA ASN A 428 10.34 -29.05 5.88
C ASN A 428 11.43 -29.78 6.66
N GLN A 429 12.29 -29.06 7.39
CA GLN A 429 13.28 -29.65 8.29
C GLN A 429 12.64 -30.22 9.57
N TRP A 430 11.63 -29.54 10.15
CA TRP A 430 10.93 -30.03 11.36
C TRP A 430 10.02 -31.20 11.06
N MET A 431 9.30 -31.21 9.95
CA MET A 431 8.49 -32.36 9.53
C MET A 431 9.34 -33.59 9.25
N ALA A 432 10.49 -33.43 8.62
CA ALA A 432 11.44 -34.53 8.39
C ALA A 432 12.07 -35.10 9.68
N VAL A 433 12.03 -34.35 10.79
CA VAL A 433 12.45 -34.82 12.11
C VAL A 433 11.33 -35.58 12.82
N LEU A 434 10.06 -35.18 12.62
CA LEU A 434 8.90 -35.84 13.22
C LEU A 434 8.50 -37.16 12.49
N ASP A 435 8.77 -37.25 11.20
CA ASP A 435 8.50 -38.43 10.38
C ASP A 435 9.59 -39.54 10.49
N ARG A 436 10.60 -39.42 11.37
CA ARG A 436 11.54 -40.50 11.62
C ARG A 436 10.86 -41.54 12.52
N PRO A 437 10.65 -42.79 12.04
CA PRO A 437 10.14 -43.83 12.90
C PRO A 437 11.13 -44.08 14.03
N SER A 438 10.62 -44.15 15.25
CA SER A 438 11.33 -44.45 16.50
C SER A 438 11.89 -45.86 16.49
#